data_127ab20219c0aa17ee12a6a3b06700c8
#
_entry.id   127ab20219c0aa17ee12a6a3b06700c8
#
_cell.length_a   1.000
_cell.length_b   1.000
_cell.length_c   1.000
_cell.angle_alpha   90.00
_cell.angle_beta   90.00
_cell.angle_gamma   90.00
#
_symmetry.space_group_name_H-M   'P 1'
#
loop_
_entity.id
_entity.type
_entity.pdbx_description
1 polymer ?
#
loop_
_entity_poly.entity_id
_entity_poly.type
_entity_poly.pdbx_seq_one_letter_code
_entity_poly.pdbx_strand_id
1 'polypeptide(L)'
;MTVARSLTVFAVSMATLFTVACENTEPSAKVRLEVETAVTGYLEALADAYSTLDVNVLEGHASPNEIAHVKKLLTELLQMTGDRVDAELVSFDIQSMSVFRSINATVRLWEVWDITRVGAADGIEKGHTTSIQQTIIQMRKVEGTWICVGRSIMSQETPIPDEEPSPTVDPA
;
A
#
# COMPACT_ATOMS: atom_id res chain seq x y z
N MET A 1 -2.82 80.06 28.60
CA MET A 1 -2.74 78.80 29.37
C MET A 1 -3.64 77.79 28.71
N THR A 2 -3.09 76.91 27.87
CA THR A 2 -3.86 75.93 27.12
C THR A 2 -3.19 74.57 27.32
N VAL A 3 -3.88 73.70 28.05
CA VAL A 3 -3.37 72.34 28.37
C VAL A 3 -3.78 71.39 27.23
N ALA A 4 -2.78 70.86 26.51
CA ALA A 4 -2.98 69.84 25.53
C ALA A 4 -3.07 68.46 26.21
N ARG A 5 -4.20 67.75 26.05
CA ARG A 5 -4.40 66.37 26.45
C ARG A 5 -4.00 65.44 25.32
N SER A 6 -2.88 64.73 25.49
CA SER A 6 -2.49 63.65 24.61
C SER A 6 -3.39 62.41 24.89
N LEU A 7 -4.10 61.99 23.89
CA LEU A 7 -4.85 60.75 23.89
C LEU A 7 -3.96 59.63 23.30
N THR A 8 -3.44 58.78 24.15
CA THR A 8 -2.70 57.58 23.71
C THR A 8 -3.68 56.47 23.39
N VAL A 9 -3.84 56.18 22.09
CA VAL A 9 -4.63 55.04 21.62
C VAL A 9 -3.75 53.80 21.69
N PHE A 10 -4.10 52.90 22.62
CA PHE A 10 -3.52 51.57 22.72
C PHE A 10 -4.18 50.69 21.64
N ALA A 11 -3.53 50.42 20.57
CA ALA A 11 -3.92 49.43 19.59
C ALA A 11 -3.46 48.04 20.11
N VAL A 12 -4.38 47.30 20.67
CA VAL A 12 -4.15 45.88 21.01
C VAL A 12 -4.27 45.08 19.72
N SER A 13 -3.11 44.76 19.12
CA SER A 13 -3.01 43.85 17.97
C SER A 13 -3.23 42.42 18.47
N MET A 14 -4.43 41.92 18.31
CA MET A 14 -4.80 40.53 18.61
C MET A 14 -4.31 39.65 17.45
N ALA A 15 -3.03 39.23 17.53
CA ALA A 15 -2.48 38.23 16.64
C ALA A 15 -3.12 36.88 16.94
N THR A 16 -4.19 36.54 16.22
CA THR A 16 -4.75 35.19 16.18
C THR A 16 -3.74 34.27 15.48
N LEU A 17 -2.93 33.59 16.27
CA LEU A 17 -2.12 32.46 15.83
C LEU A 17 -3.08 31.35 15.36
N PHE A 18 -3.32 31.28 14.05
CA PHE A 18 -3.86 30.08 13.43
C PHE A 18 -2.77 29.02 13.50
N THR A 19 -2.76 28.22 14.55
CA THR A 19 -2.08 26.94 14.56
C THR A 19 -2.80 26.07 13.54
N VAL A 20 -2.26 25.98 12.34
CA VAL A 20 -2.60 24.91 11.41
C VAL A 20 -2.06 23.63 12.05
N ALA A 21 -2.86 23.04 12.94
CA ALA A 21 -2.61 21.68 13.38
C ALA A 21 -2.68 20.80 12.14
N CYS A 22 -1.56 20.20 11.76
CA CYS A 22 -1.57 19.08 10.84
C CYS A 22 -2.39 17.99 11.54
N GLU A 23 -3.67 17.87 11.17
CA GLU A 23 -4.57 16.83 11.71
C GLU A 23 -4.17 15.45 11.14
N ASN A 24 -3.04 14.93 11.60
CA ASN A 24 -2.79 13.50 11.61
C ASN A 24 -3.37 12.95 12.91
N THR A 25 -4.69 12.96 13.02
CA THR A 25 -5.39 12.34 14.14
C THR A 25 -5.47 10.83 13.89
N GLU A 26 -5.31 10.05 14.95
CA GLU A 26 -5.62 8.62 14.87
C GLU A 26 -7.05 8.46 14.33
N PRO A 27 -7.25 7.61 13.32
CA PRO A 27 -8.57 7.44 12.73
C PRO A 27 -9.56 6.88 13.76
N SER A 28 -10.81 7.32 13.71
CA SER A 28 -11.86 6.66 14.49
C SER A 28 -11.95 5.18 14.14
N ALA A 29 -12.39 4.34 15.09
CA ALA A 29 -12.51 2.89 14.87
C ALA A 29 -13.32 2.56 13.61
N LYS A 30 -14.36 3.34 13.30
CA LYS A 30 -15.15 3.19 12.08
C LYS A 30 -14.33 3.43 10.82
N VAL A 31 -13.60 4.55 10.76
CA VAL A 31 -12.77 4.90 9.59
C VAL A 31 -11.63 3.90 9.43
N ARG A 32 -11.04 3.46 10.54
CA ARG A 32 -10.01 2.42 10.53
C ARG A 32 -10.54 1.15 9.86
N LEU A 33 -11.69 0.64 10.30
CA LEU A 33 -12.30 -0.56 9.74
C LEU A 33 -12.65 -0.41 8.25
N GLU A 34 -13.16 0.77 7.84
CA GLU A 34 -13.45 1.06 6.43
C GLU A 34 -12.17 0.97 5.58
N VAL A 35 -11.06 1.55 6.05
CA VAL A 35 -9.77 1.52 5.33
C VAL A 35 -9.17 0.11 5.32
N GLU A 36 -9.19 -0.61 6.45
CA GLU A 36 -8.72 -2.00 6.55
C GLU A 36 -9.46 -2.91 5.56
N THR A 37 -10.80 -2.80 5.51
CA THR A 37 -11.62 -3.56 4.56
C THR A 37 -11.25 -3.25 3.11
N ALA A 38 -11.03 -1.97 2.80
CA ALA A 38 -10.66 -1.56 1.44
C ALA A 38 -9.23 -2.00 1.06
N VAL A 39 -8.30 -2.00 2.00
CA VAL A 39 -6.94 -2.54 1.79
C VAL A 39 -7.01 -4.04 1.50
N THR A 40 -7.79 -4.80 2.29
CA THR A 40 -8.00 -6.23 2.06
C THR A 40 -8.54 -6.49 0.66
N GLY A 41 -9.63 -5.81 0.28
CA GLY A 41 -10.22 -6.00 -1.05
C GLY A 41 -9.27 -5.62 -2.19
N TYR A 42 -8.44 -4.58 -2.02
CA TYR A 42 -7.42 -4.23 -3.00
C TYR A 42 -6.34 -5.31 -3.14
N LEU A 43 -5.83 -5.86 -2.02
CA LEU A 43 -4.80 -6.89 -2.05
C LEU A 43 -5.30 -8.21 -2.64
N GLU A 44 -6.54 -8.60 -2.33
CA GLU A 44 -7.18 -9.77 -2.93
C GLU A 44 -7.37 -9.59 -4.44
N ALA A 45 -7.89 -8.44 -4.88
CA ALA A 45 -8.02 -8.12 -6.30
C ALA A 45 -6.66 -8.02 -7.02
N LEU A 46 -5.61 -7.60 -6.31
CA LEU A 46 -4.26 -7.58 -6.85
C LEU A 46 -3.71 -9.00 -7.07
N ALA A 47 -3.94 -9.93 -6.13
CA ALA A 47 -3.61 -11.33 -6.27
C ALA A 47 -4.30 -11.95 -7.51
N ASP A 48 -5.60 -11.69 -7.65
CA ASP A 48 -6.38 -12.15 -8.81
C ASP A 48 -5.84 -11.56 -10.12
N ALA A 49 -5.48 -10.27 -10.13
CA ALA A 49 -4.90 -9.63 -11.33
C ALA A 49 -3.57 -10.27 -11.74
N TYR A 50 -2.71 -10.65 -10.80
CA TYR A 50 -1.46 -11.34 -11.08
C TYR A 50 -1.72 -12.74 -11.67
N SER A 51 -2.63 -13.51 -11.07
CA SER A 51 -2.89 -14.90 -11.45
C SER A 51 -3.63 -15.01 -12.78
N THR A 52 -4.56 -14.07 -13.06
CA THR A 52 -5.39 -14.10 -14.27
C THR A 52 -4.86 -13.26 -15.43
N LEU A 53 -3.92 -12.35 -15.17
CA LEU A 53 -3.47 -11.26 -16.07
C LEU A 53 -4.61 -10.31 -16.46
N ASP A 54 -5.72 -10.32 -15.73
CA ASP A 54 -6.86 -9.43 -15.96
C ASP A 54 -6.87 -8.31 -14.90
N VAL A 55 -6.45 -7.12 -15.29
CA VAL A 55 -6.43 -5.95 -14.41
C VAL A 55 -7.80 -5.33 -14.17
N ASN A 56 -8.84 -5.74 -14.90
CA ASN A 56 -10.19 -5.19 -14.69
C ASN A 56 -10.78 -5.64 -13.34
N VAL A 57 -10.26 -6.72 -12.75
CA VAL A 57 -10.64 -7.15 -11.38
C VAL A 57 -10.31 -6.09 -10.32
N LEU A 58 -9.41 -5.15 -10.62
CA LEU A 58 -9.08 -4.02 -9.75
C LEU A 58 -10.09 -2.87 -9.81
N GLU A 59 -11.06 -2.90 -10.75
CA GLU A 59 -12.09 -1.87 -10.82
C GLU A 59 -12.92 -1.82 -9.53
N GLY A 60 -13.11 -0.62 -9.00
CA GLY A 60 -13.74 -0.42 -7.69
C GLY A 60 -12.81 -0.56 -6.48
N HIS A 61 -11.64 -1.18 -6.62
CA HIS A 61 -10.62 -1.31 -5.58
C HIS A 61 -9.43 -0.36 -5.77
N ALA A 62 -9.16 0.05 -7.01
CA ALA A 62 -8.04 0.91 -7.36
C ALA A 62 -8.42 2.05 -8.31
N SER A 63 -7.61 3.09 -8.30
CA SER A 63 -7.75 4.20 -9.25
C SER A 63 -7.31 3.79 -10.65
N PRO A 64 -7.79 4.48 -11.72
CA PRO A 64 -7.34 4.20 -13.08
C PRO A 64 -5.82 4.27 -13.26
N ASN A 65 -5.14 5.16 -12.54
CA ASN A 65 -3.69 5.28 -12.58
C ASN A 65 -3.00 4.07 -11.97
N GLU A 66 -3.51 3.56 -10.85
CA GLU A 66 -2.96 2.35 -10.20
C GLU A 66 -3.22 1.11 -11.06
N ILE A 67 -4.41 0.97 -11.65
CA ILE A 67 -4.72 -0.10 -12.60
C ILE A 67 -3.77 -0.06 -13.81
N ALA A 68 -3.51 1.12 -14.37
CA ALA A 68 -2.57 1.27 -15.47
C ALA A 68 -1.13 0.92 -15.06
N HIS A 69 -0.74 1.24 -13.82
CA HIS A 69 0.56 0.86 -13.27
C HIS A 69 0.71 -0.66 -13.15
N VAL A 70 -0.27 -1.34 -12.54
CA VAL A 70 -0.28 -2.81 -12.42
C VAL A 70 -0.26 -3.46 -13.79
N LYS A 71 -1.08 -2.98 -14.75
CA LYS A 71 -1.08 -3.48 -16.14
C LYS A 71 0.29 -3.41 -16.78
N LYS A 72 0.98 -2.27 -16.58
CA LYS A 72 2.34 -2.08 -17.13
C LYS A 72 3.29 -3.11 -16.52
N LEU A 73 3.29 -3.30 -15.19
CA LEU A 73 4.15 -4.27 -14.51
C LEU A 73 3.93 -5.69 -15.03
N LEU A 74 2.67 -6.13 -15.15
CA LEU A 74 2.33 -7.47 -15.65
C LEU A 74 2.77 -7.65 -17.10
N THR A 75 2.58 -6.63 -17.93
CA THR A 75 3.00 -6.66 -19.35
C THR A 75 4.52 -6.75 -19.46
N GLU A 76 5.26 -5.95 -18.71
CA GLU A 76 6.73 -5.96 -18.70
C GLU A 76 7.26 -7.30 -18.19
N LEU A 77 6.70 -7.86 -17.12
CA LEU A 77 7.08 -9.17 -16.61
C LEU A 77 6.90 -10.25 -17.67
N LEU A 78 5.73 -10.32 -18.29
CA LEU A 78 5.42 -11.29 -19.34
C LEU A 78 6.35 -11.15 -20.55
N GLN A 79 6.65 -9.92 -20.97
CA GLN A 79 7.55 -9.66 -22.10
C GLN A 79 9.00 -10.03 -21.80
N MET A 80 9.47 -9.80 -20.58
CA MET A 80 10.85 -10.05 -20.18
C MET A 80 11.14 -11.53 -19.92
N THR A 81 10.19 -12.25 -19.34
CA THR A 81 10.41 -13.63 -18.86
C THR A 81 9.68 -14.69 -19.66
N GLY A 82 8.60 -14.34 -20.36
CA GLY A 82 7.65 -15.30 -20.95
C GLY A 82 6.80 -16.03 -19.89
N ASP A 83 6.88 -15.62 -18.62
CA ASP A 83 6.17 -16.26 -17.52
C ASP A 83 5.02 -15.35 -17.04
N ARG A 84 3.94 -15.97 -16.59
CA ARG A 84 2.98 -15.31 -15.71
C ARG A 84 3.32 -15.59 -14.25
N VAL A 85 2.80 -14.77 -13.36
CA VAL A 85 2.92 -14.97 -11.93
C VAL A 85 1.57 -15.40 -11.39
N ASP A 86 1.56 -16.49 -10.66
CA ASP A 86 0.46 -16.93 -9.82
C ASP A 86 0.81 -16.52 -8.39
N ALA A 87 0.13 -15.49 -7.89
CA ALA A 87 0.44 -14.88 -6.60
C ALA A 87 -0.70 -15.08 -5.62
N GLU A 88 -0.39 -15.67 -4.47
CA GLU A 88 -1.32 -15.83 -3.36
C GLU A 88 -0.90 -14.94 -2.19
N LEU A 89 -1.83 -14.12 -1.69
CA LEU A 89 -1.63 -13.36 -0.47
C LEU A 89 -1.84 -14.28 0.74
N VAL A 90 -0.76 -14.71 1.38
CA VAL A 90 -0.81 -15.60 2.54
C VAL A 90 -1.31 -14.86 3.78
N SER A 91 -0.75 -13.66 4.01
CA SER A 91 -1.14 -12.83 5.15
C SER A 91 -0.66 -11.38 4.95
N PHE A 92 -1.24 -10.46 5.71
CA PHE A 92 -0.69 -9.12 5.89
C PHE A 92 -0.94 -8.63 7.32
N ASP A 93 -0.10 -7.67 7.76
CA ASP A 93 -0.20 -7.05 9.07
C ASP A 93 0.00 -5.53 8.96
N ILE A 94 -1.00 -4.76 9.41
CA ILE A 94 -0.98 -3.30 9.35
C ILE A 94 -0.14 -2.75 10.49
N GLN A 95 1.02 -2.22 10.17
CA GLN A 95 1.95 -1.62 11.11
C GLN A 95 1.54 -0.22 11.57
N SER A 96 1.04 0.57 10.64
CA SER A 96 0.55 1.91 10.94
C SER A 96 -0.47 2.38 9.90
N MET A 97 -1.37 3.23 10.36
CA MET A 97 -2.35 3.88 9.52
C MET A 97 -2.47 5.35 9.94
N SER A 98 -2.36 6.25 8.98
CA SER A 98 -2.66 7.66 9.17
C SER A 98 -3.77 8.09 8.22
N VAL A 99 -4.73 8.87 8.73
CA VAL A 99 -5.86 9.35 7.94
C VAL A 99 -5.89 10.87 7.97
N PHE A 100 -5.96 11.48 6.80
CA PHE A 100 -6.03 12.92 6.64
C PHE A 100 -7.42 13.33 6.12
N ARG A 101 -8.10 14.20 6.87
CA ARG A 101 -9.44 14.75 6.55
C ARG A 101 -10.50 13.69 6.22
N SER A 102 -10.34 12.45 6.73
CA SER A 102 -11.23 11.32 6.47
C SER A 102 -11.46 10.98 4.99
N ILE A 103 -10.55 11.42 4.12
CA ILE A 103 -10.62 11.19 2.66
C ILE A 103 -9.32 10.66 2.05
N ASN A 104 -8.20 10.76 2.75
CA ASN A 104 -6.93 10.15 2.34
C ASN A 104 -6.39 9.33 3.50
N ALA A 105 -5.85 8.16 3.21
CA ALA A 105 -5.15 7.35 4.19
C ALA A 105 -3.82 6.86 3.62
N THR A 106 -2.83 6.74 4.51
CA THR A 106 -1.57 6.07 4.23
C THR A 106 -1.45 4.90 5.18
N VAL A 107 -1.32 3.71 4.64
CA VAL A 107 -1.24 2.45 5.37
C VAL A 107 0.12 1.82 5.11
N ARG A 108 0.86 1.55 6.18
CA ARG A 108 2.10 0.77 6.12
C ARG A 108 1.83 -0.62 6.64
N LEU A 109 2.24 -1.63 5.89
CA LEU A 109 1.98 -3.01 6.23
C LEU A 109 3.15 -3.93 5.84
N TRP A 110 3.19 -5.09 6.49
CA TRP A 110 3.93 -6.24 6.02
C TRP A 110 2.97 -7.15 5.26
N GLU A 111 3.42 -7.67 4.14
CA GLU A 111 2.69 -8.62 3.31
C GLU A 111 3.55 -9.86 3.13
N VAL A 112 2.92 -11.02 3.18
CA VAL A 112 3.54 -12.32 2.84
C VAL A 112 2.83 -12.86 1.61
N TRP A 113 3.58 -13.08 0.57
CA TRP A 113 3.11 -13.57 -0.70
C TRP A 113 3.76 -14.90 -1.05
N ASP A 114 2.97 -15.89 -1.47
CA ASP A 114 3.46 -17.05 -2.19
C ASP A 114 3.36 -16.78 -3.68
N ILE A 115 4.49 -16.90 -4.37
CA ILE A 115 4.65 -16.50 -5.77
C ILE A 115 5.15 -17.70 -6.55
N THR A 116 4.30 -18.22 -7.45
CA THR A 116 4.66 -19.26 -8.41
C THR A 116 4.81 -18.66 -9.80
N ARG A 117 5.97 -18.84 -10.42
CA ARG A 117 6.17 -18.49 -11.83
C ARG A 117 5.75 -19.65 -12.71
N VAL A 118 4.92 -19.36 -13.67
CA VAL A 118 4.35 -20.35 -14.60
C VAL A 118 4.59 -19.89 -16.02
N GLY A 119 5.16 -20.74 -16.88
CA GLY A 119 5.34 -20.42 -18.30
C GLY A 119 4.00 -20.08 -18.94
N ALA A 120 3.88 -18.88 -19.53
CA ALA A 120 2.61 -18.42 -20.09
C ALA A 120 2.16 -19.25 -21.32
N ALA A 121 3.10 -19.85 -22.06
CA ALA A 121 2.84 -20.63 -23.26
C ALA A 121 2.57 -22.13 -22.98
N ASP A 122 3.23 -22.69 -21.96
CA ASP A 122 3.25 -24.11 -21.69
C ASP A 122 2.55 -24.51 -20.37
N GLY A 123 2.26 -23.53 -19.52
CA GLY A 123 1.65 -23.77 -18.21
C GLY A 123 2.57 -24.49 -17.19
N ILE A 124 3.87 -24.61 -17.52
CA ILE A 124 4.83 -25.32 -16.66
C ILE A 124 5.30 -24.39 -15.54
N GLU A 125 5.28 -24.91 -14.32
CA GLU A 125 5.89 -24.21 -13.17
C GLU A 125 7.39 -24.07 -13.39
N LYS A 126 7.87 -22.83 -13.24
CA LYS A 126 9.28 -22.46 -13.41
C LYS A 126 9.99 -22.21 -12.09
N GLY A 127 9.23 -22.03 -11.01
CA GLY A 127 9.75 -21.83 -9.67
C GLY A 127 8.71 -21.22 -8.74
N HIS A 128 8.92 -21.50 -7.47
CA HIS A 128 8.09 -21.02 -6.36
C HIS A 128 8.96 -20.25 -5.37
N THR A 129 8.43 -19.20 -4.78
CA THR A 129 9.11 -18.43 -3.74
C THR A 129 8.11 -17.73 -2.83
N THR A 130 8.40 -17.71 -1.54
CA THR A 130 7.70 -16.85 -0.59
C THR A 130 8.41 -15.49 -0.56
N SER A 131 7.68 -14.41 -0.59
CA SER A 131 8.18 -13.04 -0.53
C SER A 131 7.56 -12.31 0.64
N ILE A 132 8.40 -11.72 1.50
CA ILE A 132 7.98 -10.86 2.59
C ILE A 132 8.27 -9.43 2.17
N GLN A 133 7.22 -8.58 2.13
CA GLN A 133 7.33 -7.23 1.63
C GLN A 133 6.84 -6.24 2.67
N GLN A 134 7.59 -5.17 2.88
CA GLN A 134 7.08 -3.99 3.56
C GLN A 134 6.56 -3.02 2.51
N THR A 135 5.29 -2.66 2.60
CA THR A 135 4.63 -1.79 1.61
C THR A 135 3.97 -0.58 2.25
N ILE A 136 3.81 0.45 1.44
CA ILE A 136 2.96 1.60 1.73
C ILE A 136 1.86 1.65 0.70
N ILE A 137 0.61 1.60 1.16
CA ILE A 137 -0.58 1.77 0.35
C ILE A 137 -1.18 3.15 0.63
N GLN A 138 -1.41 3.91 -0.44
CA GLN A 138 -2.13 5.17 -0.39
C GLN A 138 -3.57 4.94 -0.80
N MET A 139 -4.50 5.29 0.09
CA MET A 139 -5.93 5.14 -0.12
C MET A 139 -6.59 6.51 -0.24
N ARG A 140 -7.63 6.61 -1.06
CA ARG A 140 -8.46 7.81 -1.19
C ARG A 140 -9.93 7.43 -1.17
N LYS A 141 -10.73 8.24 -0.47
CA LYS A 141 -12.19 8.08 -0.47
C LYS A 141 -12.79 8.84 -1.64
N VAL A 142 -13.41 8.11 -2.57
CA VAL A 142 -14.08 8.64 -3.78
C VAL A 142 -15.53 8.20 -3.73
N GLU A 143 -16.47 9.15 -3.76
CA GLU A 143 -17.90 8.88 -3.69
C GLU A 143 -18.31 7.96 -2.54
N GLY A 144 -17.61 8.11 -1.39
CA GLY A 144 -17.89 7.31 -0.19
C GLY A 144 -17.13 5.99 -0.09
N THR A 145 -16.46 5.54 -1.15
CA THR A 145 -15.70 4.28 -1.21
C THR A 145 -14.20 4.56 -1.13
N TRP A 146 -13.47 3.80 -0.31
CA TRP A 146 -12.02 3.85 -0.26
C TRP A 146 -11.44 3.03 -1.39
N ILE A 147 -10.53 3.62 -2.18
CA ILE A 147 -9.80 2.96 -3.28
C ILE A 147 -8.30 3.19 -3.14
N CYS A 148 -7.49 2.25 -3.60
CA CYS A 148 -6.05 2.41 -3.71
C CYS A 148 -5.70 3.40 -4.83
N VAL A 149 -4.86 4.39 -4.52
CA VAL A 149 -4.34 5.35 -5.50
C VAL A 149 -2.86 5.18 -5.77
N GLY A 150 -2.19 4.32 -5.00
CA GLY A 150 -0.79 3.96 -5.21
C GLY A 150 -0.30 2.95 -4.17
N ARG A 151 0.56 2.03 -4.60
CA ARG A 151 1.27 1.06 -3.77
C ARG A 151 2.77 1.17 -4.04
N SER A 152 3.57 1.14 -2.98
CA SER A 152 5.02 1.20 -3.07
C SER A 152 5.65 0.15 -2.17
N ILE A 153 6.49 -0.70 -2.72
CA ILE A 153 7.29 -1.66 -1.97
C ILE A 153 8.50 -0.91 -1.42
N MET A 154 8.68 -0.92 -0.09
CA MET A 154 9.78 -0.25 0.61
C MET A 154 10.97 -1.18 0.80
N SER A 155 10.71 -2.43 1.11
CA SER A 155 11.69 -3.51 1.20
C SER A 155 11.05 -4.82 0.82
N GLN A 156 11.85 -5.72 0.30
CA GLN A 156 11.45 -7.09 -0.05
C GLN A 156 12.53 -8.03 0.42
N GLU A 157 12.12 -9.07 1.13
CA GLU A 157 12.99 -10.17 1.57
C GLU A 157 12.45 -11.46 0.96
N THR A 158 13.33 -12.25 0.41
CA THR A 158 13.03 -13.62 0.02
C THR A 158 13.68 -14.50 1.07
N PRO A 159 12.93 -15.28 1.84
CA PRO A 159 13.52 -16.22 2.77
C PRO A 159 14.49 -17.12 2.02
N ILE A 160 15.73 -17.23 2.53
CA ILE A 160 16.70 -18.19 2.02
C ILE A 160 16.08 -19.56 2.33
N PRO A 161 15.89 -20.46 1.35
CA PRO A 161 15.44 -21.81 1.64
C PRO A 161 16.40 -22.40 2.68
N ASP A 162 15.85 -23.01 3.73
CA ASP A 162 16.65 -23.71 4.73
C ASP A 162 17.61 -24.64 3.97
N GLU A 163 18.91 -24.41 4.14
CA GLU A 163 19.96 -25.20 3.50
C GLU A 163 19.67 -26.65 3.89
N GLU A 164 19.33 -27.50 2.90
CA GLU A 164 19.10 -28.92 3.12
C GLU A 164 20.31 -29.45 3.90
N PRO A 165 20.14 -30.09 5.06
CA PRO A 165 21.26 -30.51 5.86
C PRO A 165 22.18 -31.36 4.98
N SER A 166 23.39 -30.87 4.78
CA SER A 166 24.43 -31.56 3.97
C SER A 166 24.45 -33.02 4.35
N PRO A 167 24.39 -33.96 3.39
CA PRO A 167 24.41 -35.38 3.69
C PRO A 167 25.64 -35.68 4.54
N THR A 168 25.41 -36.17 5.76
CA THR A 168 26.46 -36.64 6.65
C THR A 168 27.23 -37.72 5.90
N VAL A 169 28.46 -37.40 5.47
CA VAL A 169 29.40 -38.38 4.94
C VAL A 169 29.81 -39.27 6.12
N ASP A 170 29.25 -40.46 6.20
CA ASP A 170 29.71 -41.51 7.14
C ASP A 170 31.19 -41.80 6.86
N PRO A 171 32.07 -41.64 7.84
CA PRO A 171 33.45 -42.06 7.67
C PRO A 171 33.53 -43.59 7.66
N ALA A 172 34.00 -44.14 6.55
CA ALA A 172 34.29 -45.55 6.36
C ALA A 172 35.47 -46.04 7.23
#